data_86118aae4b5292c9a30c20db1a49d809
#
_entry.id   86118aae4b5292c9a30c20db1a49d809
#
_cell.length_a   1.000
_cell.length_b   1.000
_cell.length_c   1.000
_cell.angle_alpha   90.00
_cell.angle_beta   90.00
_cell.angle_gamma   90.00
#
_symmetry.space_group_name_H-M   'P 1'
#
loop_
_entity.id
_entity.type
_entity.pdbx_description
1 polymer ?
#
loop_
_entity_poly.entity_id
_entity_poly.type
_entity_poly.pdbx_seq_one_letter_code
_entity_poly.pdbx_strand_id
1 'polypeptide(L)'
;VDYYVYDKTGQGGTAGRSVKLGTGTDVMIGGSKEDDYATVYKNNRGFHMVNQHVKTTFDCITNDSNLGVTPPTTRWIGHYSNWGTNVFNEGGGDSFSGEDSGMAYSWHFQLHPYEIVHKRVAFAIRDTSYYVSESGVDSTAADGTYSSPFKTIEYALEKIGNKKGYIYIMDYPDITSPIEVSGSGRDITIASTDYDRNGNPTNENSNYIKTLKRAGSF
;
A
#
# COMPACT_ATOMS: atom_id res chain seq x y z
N VAL A 1 10.92 -8.52 -4.22
CA VAL A 1 12.26 -8.14 -4.67
C VAL A 1 13.23 -8.33 -3.53
N ASP A 2 14.36 -8.97 -3.85
CA ASP A 2 15.44 -9.27 -2.91
C ASP A 2 16.68 -8.48 -3.30
N TYR A 3 17.30 -7.83 -2.32
CA TYR A 3 18.55 -7.10 -2.44
C TYR A 3 19.62 -7.80 -1.60
N TYR A 4 20.76 -8.09 -2.20
CA TYR A 4 21.92 -8.68 -1.55
C TYR A 4 23.07 -7.70 -1.61
N VAL A 5 23.65 -7.38 -0.46
CA VAL A 5 24.82 -6.53 -0.34
C VAL A 5 25.95 -7.35 0.25
N TYR A 6 27.10 -7.34 -0.44
CA TYR A 6 28.26 -8.14 -0.08
C TYR A 6 29.53 -7.29 0.00
N ASP A 7 30.29 -7.41 1.07
CA ASP A 7 31.63 -6.85 1.14
C ASP A 7 32.65 -7.81 0.56
N LYS A 8 33.03 -7.58 -0.68
CA LYS A 8 34.03 -8.35 -1.42
C LYS A 8 35.47 -8.07 -0.97
N THR A 9 35.71 -6.92 -0.34
CA THR A 9 37.07 -6.41 -0.15
C THR A 9 37.64 -6.69 1.24
N GLY A 10 36.81 -7.04 2.19
CA GLY A 10 37.23 -7.20 3.59
C GLY A 10 37.79 -5.92 4.24
N GLN A 11 37.58 -4.75 3.61
CA GLN A 11 38.16 -3.48 4.05
C GLN A 11 37.29 -2.80 5.09
N GLY A 12 36.79 -3.19 6.00
CA GLY A 12 36.05 -2.51 7.08
C GLY A 12 36.65 -2.78 8.44
N GLY A 13 37.65 -3.60 8.50
CA GLY A 13 38.15 -4.11 9.76
C GLY A 13 37.08 -4.90 10.50
N THR A 14 37.29 -5.22 11.74
CA THR A 14 36.32 -5.94 12.57
C THR A 14 35.06 -5.13 12.88
N ALA A 15 35.14 -3.79 12.78
CA ALA A 15 34.02 -2.90 13.05
C ALA A 15 32.97 -2.84 11.92
N GLY A 16 33.32 -3.35 10.72
CA GLY A 16 32.48 -3.24 9.54
C GLY A 16 32.43 -1.83 8.94
N ARG A 17 31.63 -1.68 7.89
CA ARG A 17 31.37 -0.40 7.22
C ARG A 17 29.93 -0.01 7.39
N SER A 18 29.67 1.28 7.61
CA SER A 18 28.34 1.82 7.52
C SER A 18 27.88 1.85 6.05
N VAL A 19 26.77 1.19 5.75
CA VAL A 19 26.19 1.10 4.41
C VAL A 19 24.77 1.62 4.43
N LYS A 20 24.42 2.38 3.40
CA LYS A 20 23.05 2.77 3.10
C LYS A 20 22.65 2.15 1.76
N LEU A 21 21.66 1.28 1.79
CA LEU A 21 21.02 0.74 0.60
C LEU A 21 19.65 1.41 0.46
N GLY A 22 19.45 2.15 -0.61
CA GLY A 22 18.20 2.83 -0.87
C GLY A 22 17.69 2.56 -2.28
N THR A 23 16.40 2.57 -2.43
CA THR A 23 15.71 2.47 -3.70
C THR A 23 14.44 3.31 -3.67
N GLY A 24 13.98 3.71 -4.82
CA GLY A 24 12.72 4.42 -4.98
C GLY A 24 12.06 4.01 -6.28
N THR A 25 10.83 4.36 -6.40
CA THR A 25 10.07 4.13 -7.62
C THR A 25 9.10 5.27 -7.86
N ASP A 26 8.94 5.55 -9.11
CA ASP A 26 7.81 6.25 -9.67
C ASP A 26 6.79 5.20 -10.11
N VAL A 27 5.54 5.38 -9.72
CA VAL A 27 4.47 4.47 -10.09
C VAL A 27 3.37 5.26 -10.76
N MET A 28 3.26 5.09 -12.06
CA MET A 28 2.14 5.61 -12.83
C MET A 28 1.12 4.48 -13.05
N ILE A 29 -0.03 4.58 -12.39
CA ILE A 29 -1.09 3.58 -12.47
C ILE A 29 -2.13 4.09 -13.46
N GLY A 30 -1.96 3.78 -14.72
CA GLY A 30 -2.91 4.06 -15.81
C GLY A 30 -3.33 5.54 -15.94
N GLY A 31 -3.36 6.11 -17.10
CA GLY A 31 -3.86 7.46 -17.32
C GLY A 31 -2.87 8.57 -16.97
N SER A 32 -3.35 9.61 -16.31
CA SER A 32 -2.58 10.79 -15.97
C SER A 32 -1.83 10.59 -14.64
N LYS A 33 -0.60 11.06 -14.59
CA LYS A 33 0.24 11.04 -13.40
C LYS A 33 -0.30 11.97 -12.29
N GLU A 34 -1.06 12.98 -12.64
CA GLU A 34 -1.69 13.92 -11.72
C GLU A 34 -2.87 13.30 -10.95
N ASP A 35 -3.34 12.15 -11.41
CA ASP A 35 -4.45 11.43 -10.79
C ASP A 35 -3.97 10.39 -9.75
N ASP A 36 -2.68 10.22 -9.58
CA ASP A 36 -2.13 9.26 -8.63
C ASP A 36 -2.20 9.81 -7.20
N TYR A 37 -2.52 8.90 -6.29
CA TYR A 37 -2.57 9.15 -4.86
C TYR A 37 -1.76 8.09 -4.13
N ALA A 38 -0.82 8.52 -3.33
CA ALA A 38 0.06 7.66 -2.59
C ALA A 38 -0.12 7.87 -1.08
N THR A 39 -0.15 6.79 -0.32
CA THR A 39 -0.22 6.80 1.14
C THR A 39 0.80 5.86 1.74
N VAL A 40 1.20 6.14 2.98
CA VAL A 40 1.98 5.23 3.80
C VAL A 40 1.02 4.47 4.71
N TYR A 41 1.17 3.15 4.79
CA TYR A 41 0.40 2.36 5.75
C TYR A 41 0.78 2.73 7.20
N LYS A 42 -0.20 2.99 8.07
CA LYS A 42 0.01 3.41 9.48
C LYS A 42 0.90 2.47 10.29
N ASN A 43 0.83 1.18 10.03
CA ASN A 43 1.65 0.16 10.67
C ASN A 43 3.06 0.04 10.08
N ASN A 44 3.52 1.00 9.29
CA ASN A 44 4.77 0.97 8.55
C ASN A 44 4.92 -0.21 7.59
N ARG A 45 3.82 -0.80 7.13
CA ARG A 45 3.85 -1.95 6.22
C ARG A 45 4.20 -1.59 4.79
N GLY A 46 4.40 -0.30 4.48
CA GLY A 46 4.82 0.16 3.19
C GLY A 46 3.93 1.24 2.60
N PHE A 47 3.83 1.23 1.29
CA PHE A 47 3.14 2.26 0.53
C PHE A 47 1.97 1.66 -0.22
N HIS A 48 0.89 2.42 -0.31
CA HIS A 48 -0.27 2.13 -1.13
C HIS A 48 -0.41 3.25 -2.16
N MET A 49 -0.46 2.88 -3.42
CA MET A 49 -0.68 3.83 -4.51
C MET A 49 -1.92 3.45 -5.31
N VAL A 50 -2.69 4.45 -5.68
CA VAL A 50 -3.91 4.31 -6.46
C VAL A 50 -4.02 5.46 -7.45
N ASN A 51 -4.45 5.17 -8.67
CA ASN A 51 -4.95 6.19 -9.55
C ASN A 51 -6.44 6.43 -9.25
N GLN A 52 -6.89 7.69 -9.26
CA GLN A 52 -8.25 8.05 -8.88
C GLN A 52 -9.32 7.53 -9.86
N HIS A 53 -8.95 7.16 -11.09
CA HIS A 53 -9.87 6.79 -12.16
C HIS A 53 -9.82 5.33 -12.58
N VAL A 54 -8.88 4.53 -12.04
CA VAL A 54 -8.77 3.11 -12.36
C VAL A 54 -8.90 2.23 -11.11
N LYS A 55 -9.24 0.97 -11.31
CA LYS A 55 -9.44 -0.02 -10.22
C LYS A 55 -8.17 -0.75 -9.83
N THR A 56 -7.07 -0.43 -10.47
CA THR A 56 -5.77 -1.01 -10.17
C THR A 56 -5.11 -0.25 -9.05
N THR A 57 -4.55 -0.98 -8.11
CA THR A 57 -3.73 -0.44 -7.02
C THR A 57 -2.37 -1.09 -7.01
N PHE A 58 -1.39 -0.40 -6.47
CA PHE A 58 -0.04 -0.89 -6.26
C PHE A 58 0.33 -0.78 -4.78
N ASP A 59 0.72 -1.89 -4.19
CA ASP A 59 1.19 -1.97 -2.81
C ASP A 59 2.68 -2.31 -2.78
N CYS A 60 3.45 -1.54 -2.02
CA CYS A 60 4.81 -1.85 -1.66
C CYS A 60 4.87 -2.21 -0.17
N ILE A 61 5.09 -3.47 0.15
CA ILE A 61 5.05 -4.00 1.50
C ILE A 61 6.49 -4.11 2.03
N THR A 62 6.79 -3.31 3.04
CA THR A 62 8.15 -3.19 3.61
C THR A 62 8.25 -3.68 5.05
N ASN A 63 7.15 -4.07 5.67
CA ASN A 63 7.12 -4.56 7.05
C ASN A 63 6.05 -5.65 7.21
N ASP A 64 6.37 -6.87 6.83
CA ASP A 64 5.52 -8.04 7.05
C ASP A 64 6.41 -9.28 7.26
N SER A 65 6.44 -9.78 8.49
CA SER A 65 7.28 -10.93 8.87
C SER A 65 6.88 -12.21 8.13
N ASN A 66 5.60 -12.38 7.79
CA ASN A 66 5.12 -13.56 7.05
C ASN A 66 5.65 -13.61 5.62
N LEU A 67 5.95 -12.45 5.04
CA LEU A 67 6.57 -12.34 3.72
C LEU A 67 8.09 -12.30 3.79
N GLY A 68 8.67 -12.32 4.99
CA GLY A 68 10.10 -12.19 5.21
C GLY A 68 10.68 -10.85 4.76
N VAL A 69 9.84 -9.83 4.64
CA VAL A 69 10.29 -8.47 4.27
C VAL A 69 11.01 -7.82 5.44
N THR A 70 11.97 -6.95 5.12
CA THR A 70 12.78 -6.26 6.11
C THR A 70 12.33 -4.81 6.23
N PRO A 71 11.87 -4.36 7.39
CA PRO A 71 11.49 -2.96 7.59
C PRO A 71 12.62 -2.02 7.20
N PRO A 72 12.33 -0.95 6.45
CA PRO A 72 13.33 0.06 6.12
C PRO A 72 13.67 0.93 7.33
N THR A 73 14.85 1.53 7.29
CA THR A 73 15.28 2.52 8.28
C THR A 73 14.62 3.87 8.02
N THR A 74 14.47 4.24 6.74
CA THR A 74 13.83 5.49 6.33
C THR A 74 12.80 5.24 5.25
N ARG A 75 11.77 6.09 5.20
CA ARG A 75 10.73 6.14 4.19
C ARG A 75 10.55 7.57 3.73
N TRP A 76 10.27 7.72 2.46
CA TRP A 76 9.92 9.00 1.88
C TRP A 76 8.81 8.82 0.85
N ILE A 77 7.89 9.79 0.78
CA ILE A 77 6.82 9.88 -0.20
C ILE A 77 6.70 11.32 -0.66
N GLY A 78 6.44 11.57 -1.92
CA GLY A 78 6.34 12.92 -2.46
C GLY A 78 6.38 12.95 -3.98
N HIS A 79 6.69 14.10 -4.56
CA HIS A 79 6.83 14.23 -6.01
C HIS A 79 7.97 13.34 -6.51
N TYR A 80 7.72 12.55 -7.56
CA TYR A 80 8.64 11.50 -8.03
C TYR A 80 10.05 12.01 -8.29
N SER A 81 10.21 13.22 -8.85
CA SER A 81 11.52 13.76 -9.17
C SER A 81 12.44 14.00 -7.97
N ASN A 82 11.89 13.99 -6.76
CA ASN A 82 12.62 14.25 -5.52
C ASN A 82 13.07 12.98 -4.79
N TRP A 83 12.68 11.78 -5.25
CA TRP A 83 13.02 10.56 -4.52
C TRP A 83 14.52 10.31 -4.44
N GLY A 84 15.27 10.59 -5.50
CA GLY A 84 16.71 10.36 -5.55
C GLY A 84 17.50 11.16 -4.51
N THR A 85 17.05 12.38 -4.19
CA THR A 85 17.67 13.22 -3.16
C THR A 85 17.20 12.86 -1.74
N ASN A 86 16.04 12.22 -1.62
CA ASN A 86 15.40 11.93 -0.33
C ASN A 86 15.42 10.46 0.05
N VAL A 87 15.94 9.57 -0.78
CA VAL A 87 15.93 8.12 -0.55
C VAL A 87 16.57 7.70 0.79
N PHE A 88 17.49 8.48 1.32
CA PHE A 88 18.14 8.22 2.62
C PHE A 88 17.60 9.07 3.76
N ASN A 89 16.54 9.82 3.53
CA ASN A 89 15.95 10.72 4.50
C ASN A 89 14.54 10.25 4.87
N GLU A 90 14.18 10.36 6.14
CA GLU A 90 12.79 10.23 6.56
C GLU A 90 12.03 11.50 6.16
N GLY A 91 10.84 11.35 5.56
CA GLY A 91 10.07 12.54 5.21
C GLY A 91 8.95 12.29 4.21
N GLY A 92 8.38 13.42 3.73
CA GLY A 92 7.28 13.42 2.76
C GLY A 92 5.89 13.28 3.37
N GLY A 93 5.79 13.11 4.72
CA GLY A 93 4.50 12.90 5.38
C GLY A 93 3.95 11.49 5.18
N ASP A 94 2.64 11.36 5.33
CA ASP A 94 1.94 10.07 5.25
C ASP A 94 1.12 9.90 3.96
N SER A 95 0.99 10.95 3.16
CA SER A 95 0.31 10.93 1.87
C SER A 95 0.83 11.98 0.90
N PHE A 96 0.63 11.73 -0.39
CA PHE A 96 0.95 12.66 -1.46
C PHE A 96 -0.03 12.47 -2.61
N SER A 97 -0.54 13.56 -3.20
CA SER A 97 -1.54 13.52 -4.27
C SER A 97 -1.55 14.79 -5.10
N GLY A 98 -2.20 14.72 -6.27
CA GLY A 98 -2.42 15.87 -7.16
C GLY A 98 -1.24 16.20 -8.06
N GLU A 99 -0.17 15.44 -7.98
CA GLU A 99 1.01 15.54 -8.81
C GLU A 99 1.59 14.14 -9.03
N ASP A 100 2.60 14.04 -9.88
CA ASP A 100 3.35 12.81 -10.14
C ASP A 100 4.01 12.30 -8.85
N SER A 101 3.53 11.19 -8.33
CA SER A 101 3.93 10.70 -7.02
C SER A 101 5.03 9.64 -7.10
N GLY A 102 5.92 9.68 -6.13
CA GLY A 102 6.99 8.72 -5.97
C GLY A 102 7.20 8.32 -4.52
N MET A 103 7.81 7.17 -4.33
CA MET A 103 8.18 6.66 -3.02
C MET A 103 9.65 6.24 -3.00
N ALA A 104 10.25 6.32 -1.83
CA ALA A 104 11.59 5.82 -1.59
C ALA A 104 11.70 5.20 -0.19
N TYR A 105 12.59 4.25 -0.06
CA TYR A 105 12.92 3.63 1.22
C TYR A 105 14.37 3.21 1.24
N SER A 106 14.97 3.17 2.43
CA SER A 106 16.35 2.73 2.59
C SER A 106 16.58 1.95 3.86
N TRP A 107 17.61 1.13 3.84
CA TRP A 107 18.14 0.41 5.00
C TRP A 107 19.52 0.93 5.32
N HIS A 108 19.76 1.23 6.60
CA HIS A 108 21.06 1.61 7.12
C HIS A 108 21.56 0.48 8.02
N PHE A 109 22.77 -0.03 7.76
CA PHE A 109 23.31 -1.16 8.50
C PHE A 109 24.84 -1.16 8.47
N GLN A 110 25.43 -1.93 9.36
CA GLN A 110 26.84 -2.25 9.28
C GLN A 110 27.04 -3.49 8.41
N LEU A 111 28.00 -3.44 7.52
CA LEU A 111 28.42 -4.56 6.68
C LEU A 111 29.81 -4.99 7.10
N HIS A 112 29.95 -6.18 7.66
CA HIS A 112 31.21 -6.73 8.09
C HIS A 112 31.96 -7.39 6.94
N PRO A 113 33.29 -7.56 7.05
CA PRO A 113 34.08 -8.24 6.04
C PRO A 113 33.51 -9.62 5.68
N TYR A 114 33.33 -9.85 4.37
CA TYR A 114 32.79 -11.09 3.81
C TYR A 114 31.34 -11.41 4.19
N GLU A 115 30.64 -10.48 4.85
CA GLU A 115 29.24 -10.61 5.17
C GLU A 115 28.36 -10.41 3.92
N ILE A 116 27.24 -11.13 3.87
CA ILE A 116 26.14 -10.90 2.93
C ILE A 116 24.94 -10.42 3.72
N VAL A 117 24.48 -9.21 3.47
CA VAL A 117 23.25 -8.67 4.03
C VAL A 117 22.14 -8.78 3.01
N HIS A 118 21.01 -9.36 3.42
CA HIS A 118 19.82 -9.54 2.61
C HIS A 118 18.72 -8.60 3.07
N LYS A 119 18.10 -7.91 2.15
CA LYS A 119 16.91 -7.06 2.36
C LYS A 119 15.84 -7.45 1.35
N ARG A 120 14.59 -7.49 1.80
CA ARG A 120 13.45 -7.86 0.96
C ARG A 120 12.33 -6.85 1.06
N VAL A 121 11.66 -6.62 -0.05
CA VAL A 121 10.39 -5.91 -0.17
C VAL A 121 9.46 -6.71 -1.07
N ALA A 122 8.17 -6.70 -0.76
CA ALA A 122 7.16 -7.31 -1.60
C ALA A 122 6.34 -6.24 -2.32
N PHE A 123 6.01 -6.51 -3.57
CA PHE A 123 5.09 -5.69 -4.37
C PHE A 123 3.83 -6.49 -4.69
N ALA A 124 2.69 -5.82 -4.67
CA ALA A 124 1.43 -6.39 -5.11
C ALA A 124 0.70 -5.39 -6.03
N ILE A 125 0.21 -5.90 -7.14
CA ILE A 125 -0.68 -5.17 -8.05
C ILE A 125 -2.05 -5.84 -7.96
N ARG A 126 -3.12 -5.05 -7.86
CA ARG A 126 -4.47 -5.53 -7.65
C ARG A 126 -5.42 -4.87 -8.64
N ASP A 127 -6.00 -5.67 -9.53
CA ASP A 127 -6.83 -5.18 -10.66
C ASP A 127 -8.33 -5.07 -10.32
N THR A 128 -8.78 -5.69 -9.22
CA THR A 128 -10.18 -5.64 -8.80
C THR A 128 -10.26 -5.04 -7.41
N SER A 129 -10.12 -3.73 -7.35
CA SER A 129 -10.23 -2.95 -6.12
C SER A 129 -11.40 -1.99 -6.23
N TYR A 130 -12.26 -2.00 -5.21
CA TYR A 130 -13.37 -1.04 -5.09
C TYR A 130 -13.21 -0.22 -3.83
N TYR A 131 -13.67 1.01 -3.90
CA TYR A 131 -13.68 1.95 -2.79
C TYR A 131 -15.11 2.16 -2.32
N VAL A 132 -15.28 2.24 -1.01
CA VAL A 132 -16.57 2.48 -0.35
C VAL A 132 -16.45 3.70 0.55
N SER A 133 -17.41 4.61 0.44
CA SER A 133 -17.46 5.86 1.18
C SER A 133 -18.91 6.20 1.53
N GLU A 134 -19.14 6.78 2.69
CA GLU A 134 -20.47 7.32 3.09
C GLU A 134 -21.06 8.24 2.01
N SER A 135 -20.21 9.01 1.34
CA SER A 135 -20.59 9.90 0.24
C SER A 135 -20.68 9.20 -1.13
N GLY A 136 -20.47 7.90 -1.18
CA GLY A 136 -20.55 7.11 -2.41
C GLY A 136 -21.99 6.89 -2.90
N VAL A 137 -22.11 6.21 -4.04
CA VAL A 137 -23.40 5.95 -4.68
C VAL A 137 -23.47 4.48 -5.12
N ASP A 138 -24.53 3.77 -4.70
CA ASP A 138 -24.80 2.39 -5.13
C ASP A 138 -25.68 2.38 -6.38
N SER A 139 -25.11 2.73 -7.49
CA SER A 139 -25.76 2.69 -8.80
C SER A 139 -24.75 2.60 -9.92
N THR A 140 -25.24 2.48 -11.15
CA THR A 140 -24.39 2.50 -12.36
C THR A 140 -23.75 3.87 -12.62
N ALA A 141 -24.09 4.90 -11.85
CA ALA A 141 -23.45 6.21 -11.91
C ALA A 141 -22.08 6.23 -11.20
N ALA A 142 -21.83 5.27 -10.31
CA ALA A 142 -20.53 5.06 -9.69
C ALA A 142 -19.88 3.80 -10.25
N ASP A 143 -18.56 3.81 -10.37
CA ASP A 143 -17.80 2.67 -10.87
C ASP A 143 -16.94 1.99 -9.78
N GLY A 144 -16.99 2.51 -8.55
CA GLY A 144 -16.26 2.00 -7.39
C GLY A 144 -14.79 2.37 -7.37
N THR A 145 -14.36 3.31 -8.19
CA THR A 145 -13.00 3.86 -8.13
C THR A 145 -12.84 4.80 -6.94
N TYR A 146 -11.61 5.23 -6.65
CA TYR A 146 -11.32 6.18 -5.58
C TYR A 146 -12.09 7.50 -5.74
N SER A 147 -12.22 8.01 -6.96
CA SER A 147 -12.93 9.27 -7.27
C SER A 147 -14.45 9.11 -7.37
N SER A 148 -14.94 7.87 -7.56
CA SER A 148 -16.36 7.54 -7.72
C SER A 148 -16.72 6.29 -6.93
N PRO A 149 -16.60 6.33 -5.58
CA PRO A 149 -16.76 5.17 -4.73
C PRO A 149 -18.22 4.69 -4.67
N PHE A 150 -18.40 3.43 -4.32
CA PHE A 150 -19.69 2.90 -3.93
C PHE A 150 -20.06 3.37 -2.51
N LYS A 151 -21.36 3.33 -2.20
CA LYS A 151 -21.83 3.72 -0.88
C LYS A 151 -21.71 2.59 0.14
N THR A 152 -21.99 1.35 -0.27
CA THR A 152 -22.04 0.21 0.64
C THR A 152 -21.06 -0.90 0.26
N ILE A 153 -20.64 -1.64 1.28
CA ILE A 153 -19.78 -2.82 1.12
C ILE A 153 -20.53 -3.92 0.35
N GLU A 154 -21.83 -4.06 0.61
CA GLU A 154 -22.69 -5.04 -0.04
C GLU A 154 -22.72 -4.84 -1.55
N TYR A 155 -22.85 -3.59 -2.01
CA TYR A 155 -22.85 -3.29 -3.44
C TYR A 155 -21.47 -3.56 -4.07
N ALA A 156 -20.39 -3.22 -3.38
CA ALA A 156 -19.04 -3.57 -3.82
C ALA A 156 -18.85 -5.09 -3.92
N LEU A 157 -19.35 -5.87 -2.98
CA LEU A 157 -19.33 -7.33 -2.99
C LEU A 157 -20.12 -7.90 -4.17
N GLU A 158 -21.28 -7.32 -4.49
CA GLU A 158 -22.07 -7.69 -5.68
C GLU A 158 -21.26 -7.48 -6.96
N LYS A 159 -20.57 -6.34 -7.08
CA LYS A 159 -19.74 -6.02 -8.26
C LYS A 159 -18.51 -6.90 -8.40
N ILE A 160 -17.91 -7.35 -7.30
CA ILE A 160 -16.83 -8.33 -7.32
C ILE A 160 -17.35 -9.69 -7.81
N GLY A 161 -18.59 -10.04 -7.46
CA GLY A 161 -19.18 -11.32 -7.80
C GLY A 161 -18.42 -12.48 -7.14
N ASN A 162 -18.23 -13.58 -7.88
CA ASN A 162 -17.51 -14.78 -7.41
C ASN A 162 -16.01 -14.74 -7.71
N LYS A 163 -15.40 -13.56 -7.69
CA LYS A 163 -13.98 -13.37 -7.97
C LYS A 163 -13.21 -13.02 -6.69
N LYS A 164 -11.90 -12.96 -6.82
CA LYS A 164 -11.04 -12.32 -5.83
C LYS A 164 -11.14 -10.81 -5.94
N GLY A 165 -11.14 -10.11 -4.82
CA GLY A 165 -11.22 -8.66 -4.85
C GLY A 165 -10.87 -7.98 -3.53
N TYR A 166 -10.73 -6.68 -3.62
CA TYR A 166 -10.39 -5.81 -2.50
C TYR A 166 -11.45 -4.73 -2.36
N ILE A 167 -11.85 -4.46 -1.14
CA ILE A 167 -12.75 -3.35 -0.80
C ILE A 167 -12.02 -2.45 0.19
N TYR A 168 -11.81 -1.21 -0.21
CA TYR A 168 -11.20 -0.18 0.62
C TYR A 168 -12.27 0.74 1.18
N ILE A 169 -12.37 0.78 2.51
CA ILE A 169 -13.28 1.67 3.22
C ILE A 169 -12.57 3.01 3.44
N MET A 170 -13.08 4.07 2.84
CA MET A 170 -12.48 5.41 2.86
C MET A 170 -12.85 6.22 4.10
N ASP A 171 -14.01 5.95 4.68
CA ASP A 171 -14.58 6.67 5.83
C ASP A 171 -15.47 5.74 6.67
N TYR A 172 -16.59 6.21 7.17
CA TYR A 172 -17.52 5.45 8.03
C TYR A 172 -18.82 5.06 7.29
N PRO A 173 -18.78 4.09 6.36
CA PRO A 173 -20.00 3.66 5.68
C PRO A 173 -20.95 3.05 6.70
N ASP A 174 -22.24 3.36 6.56
CA ASP A 174 -23.29 2.76 7.37
C ASP A 174 -23.38 1.26 7.11
N ILE A 175 -23.06 0.47 8.13
CA ILE A 175 -23.30 -0.98 8.11
C ILE A 175 -24.63 -1.23 8.78
N THR A 176 -25.68 -1.34 7.98
CA THR A 176 -27.05 -1.49 8.47
C THR A 176 -27.49 -2.94 8.64
N SER A 177 -26.73 -3.87 8.10
CA SER A 177 -26.99 -5.32 8.15
C SER A 177 -25.68 -6.12 8.22
N PRO A 178 -25.72 -7.38 8.63
CA PRO A 178 -24.54 -8.24 8.56
C PRO A 178 -23.99 -8.34 7.14
N ILE A 179 -22.67 -8.17 7.00
CA ILE A 179 -21.99 -8.32 5.71
C ILE A 179 -21.80 -9.82 5.44
N GLU A 180 -22.51 -10.35 4.45
CA GLU A 180 -22.40 -11.74 4.04
C GLU A 180 -21.43 -11.89 2.87
N VAL A 181 -20.33 -12.62 3.10
CA VAL A 181 -19.41 -13.02 2.06
C VAL A 181 -19.64 -14.50 1.75
N SER A 182 -20.61 -14.77 0.86
CA SER A 182 -20.94 -16.12 0.44
C SER A 182 -20.45 -16.42 -0.98
N GLY A 183 -20.26 -17.69 -1.29
CA GLY A 183 -19.86 -18.16 -2.62
C GLY A 183 -18.56 -18.94 -2.66
N SER A 184 -18.51 -19.96 -3.50
CA SER A 184 -17.33 -20.79 -3.73
C SER A 184 -16.30 -20.02 -4.56
N GLY A 185 -15.04 -20.04 -4.14
CA GLY A 185 -13.94 -19.40 -4.87
C GLY A 185 -13.79 -17.88 -4.65
N ARG A 186 -14.58 -17.28 -3.76
CA ARG A 186 -14.41 -15.89 -3.35
C ARG A 186 -13.21 -15.75 -2.40
N ASP A 187 -12.40 -14.77 -2.65
CA ASP A 187 -11.29 -14.35 -1.78
C ASP A 187 -11.35 -12.82 -1.68
N ILE A 188 -11.97 -12.34 -0.62
CA ILE A 188 -12.28 -10.92 -0.44
C ILE A 188 -11.47 -10.39 0.73
N THR A 189 -10.74 -9.31 0.48
CA THR A 189 -10.09 -8.51 1.51
C THR A 189 -10.84 -7.19 1.67
N ILE A 190 -11.27 -6.91 2.89
CA ILE A 190 -11.83 -5.60 3.25
C ILE A 190 -10.82 -4.91 4.15
N ALA A 191 -10.40 -3.72 3.76
CA ALA A 191 -9.42 -2.92 4.48
C ALA A 191 -9.91 -1.48 4.59
N SER A 192 -9.53 -0.77 5.65
CA SER A 192 -9.72 0.67 5.71
C SER A 192 -8.58 1.38 4.97
N THR A 193 -8.90 2.48 4.30
CA THR A 193 -7.88 3.45 3.92
C THR A 193 -7.54 4.30 5.14
N ASP A 194 -6.31 4.75 5.22
CA ASP A 194 -5.90 5.65 6.30
C ASP A 194 -6.35 7.10 6.07
N TYR A 195 -6.81 7.41 4.86
CA TYR A 195 -7.21 8.75 4.43
C TYR A 195 -8.45 8.70 3.56
N ASP A 196 -9.29 9.75 3.69
CA ASP A 196 -10.40 9.98 2.78
C ASP A 196 -9.91 10.48 1.40
N ARG A 197 -10.84 10.61 0.46
CA ARG A 197 -10.54 11.12 -0.89
C ARG A 197 -10.03 12.57 -0.97
N ASN A 198 -10.07 13.30 0.15
CA ASN A 198 -9.54 14.66 0.26
C ASN A 198 -8.15 14.66 0.94
N GLY A 199 -7.61 13.49 1.26
CA GLY A 199 -6.35 13.35 1.95
C GLY A 199 -6.41 13.62 3.46
N ASN A 200 -7.62 13.60 4.07
CA ASN A 200 -7.75 13.72 5.51
C ASN A 200 -7.66 12.32 6.17
N PRO A 201 -7.00 12.20 7.33
CA PRO A 201 -7.00 10.96 8.08
C PRO A 201 -8.43 10.51 8.40
N THR A 202 -8.79 9.30 8.02
CA THR A 202 -10.14 8.76 8.25
C THR A 202 -10.32 8.26 9.68
N ASN A 203 -9.22 7.94 10.38
CA ASN A 203 -9.30 7.51 11.77
C ASN A 203 -7.92 7.57 12.45
N GLU A 204 -7.81 8.31 13.54
CA GLU A 204 -6.60 8.39 14.36
C GLU A 204 -6.24 7.06 15.05
N ASN A 205 -7.17 6.11 15.10
CA ASN A 205 -7.03 4.82 15.79
C ASN A 205 -7.23 3.59 14.90
N SER A 206 -7.22 3.73 13.57
CA SER A 206 -7.50 2.61 12.68
C SER A 206 -6.32 1.63 12.55
N ASN A 207 -6.09 0.84 13.59
CA ASN A 207 -5.34 -0.41 13.52
C ASN A 207 -6.16 -1.57 12.92
N TYR A 208 -7.16 -1.29 12.10
CA TYR A 208 -8.11 -2.30 11.64
C TYR A 208 -7.96 -2.59 10.15
N ILE A 209 -6.98 -3.40 9.81
CA ILE A 209 -7.15 -4.29 8.66
C ILE A 209 -8.10 -5.41 9.12
N LYS A 210 -9.38 -5.27 8.85
CA LYS A 210 -10.32 -6.35 9.05
C LYS A 210 -10.23 -7.27 7.83
N THR A 211 -9.33 -8.22 7.86
CA THR A 211 -9.39 -9.34 6.92
C THR A 211 -10.57 -10.22 7.38
N LEU A 212 -11.68 -10.15 6.68
CA LEU A 212 -12.75 -11.11 6.84
C LEU A 212 -12.32 -12.41 6.16
N LYS A 213 -11.67 -13.29 6.91
CA LYS A 213 -11.45 -14.65 6.44
C LYS A 213 -12.78 -15.39 6.55
N ARG A 214 -13.17 -16.06 5.47
CA ARG A 214 -14.28 -17.00 5.46
C ARG A 214 -14.08 -18.02 6.59
N ALA A 215 -14.98 -18.02 7.56
CA ALA A 215 -15.09 -19.11 8.52
C ALA A 215 -15.69 -20.31 7.77
N GLY A 216 -14.88 -21.36 7.59
CA GLY A 216 -15.25 -22.73 7.29
C GLY A 216 -16.22 -23.00 6.14
N SER A 217 -15.89 -24.02 5.38
CA SER A 217 -16.89 -24.79 4.62
C SER A 217 -17.83 -25.50 5.60
N PHE A 218 -19.12 -25.30 5.43
CA PHE A 218 -20.13 -26.21 5.90
C PHE A 218 -20.35 -27.29 4.86
#